data_7fe145fcf5f4bd749d8135d14edd49a8
#
_entry.id   7fe145fcf5f4bd749d8135d14edd49a8
#
_cell.length_a   1.000
_cell.length_b   1.000
_cell.length_c   1.000
_cell.angle_alpha   90.00
_cell.angle_beta   90.00
_cell.angle_gamma   90.00
#
_symmetry.space_group_name_H-M   'P 1'
#
loop_
_entity.id
_entity.type
_entity.pdbx_description
1 polymer ?
#
loop_
_entity_poly.entity_id
_entity_poly.type
_entity_poly.pdbx_seq_one_letter_code
_entity_poly.pdbx_strand_id
1 'polypeptide(L)'
;MRSCQACGHRVEDSFRFCPHCGAVQRTKIVESFRGRDDLGDGALQASVYLATPRHVRLSILRDERAEAVVSLDEREGRRLARFLLSVIPGGERPHGIARLREALTRVGR
;
A
#
# COMPACT_ATOMS: atom_id res chain seq x y z
N MET A 1 -23.09 -3.21 0.61
CA MET A 1 -22.89 -2.17 1.64
C MET A 1 -21.80 -2.58 2.60
N ARG A 2 -21.11 -1.63 3.14
CA ARG A 2 -20.06 -1.86 4.14
C ARG A 2 -20.25 -0.90 5.31
N SER A 3 -19.58 -1.18 6.41
CA SER A 3 -19.61 -0.29 7.58
C SER A 3 -18.51 0.77 7.43
N CYS A 4 -18.85 2.00 7.77
CA CYS A 4 -17.85 3.08 7.81
C CYS A 4 -16.83 2.78 8.91
N GLN A 5 -15.56 2.86 8.57
CA GLN A 5 -14.49 2.57 9.52
C GLN A 5 -14.37 3.64 10.61
N ALA A 6 -14.88 4.84 10.35
CA ALA A 6 -14.80 5.94 11.31
C ALA A 6 -15.98 5.97 12.28
N CYS A 7 -17.21 5.79 11.77
CA CYS A 7 -18.41 5.94 12.61
C CYS A 7 -19.27 4.69 12.74
N GLY A 8 -18.99 3.65 11.96
CA GLY A 8 -19.72 2.40 12.04
C GLY A 8 -21.04 2.32 11.29
N HIS A 9 -21.51 3.43 10.74
CA HIS A 9 -22.74 3.41 9.96
C HIS A 9 -22.57 2.65 8.66
N ARG A 10 -23.64 2.09 8.15
CA ARG A 10 -23.61 1.38 6.87
C ARG A 10 -23.53 2.39 5.72
N VAL A 11 -22.66 2.11 4.77
CA VAL A 11 -22.38 2.98 3.62
C VAL A 11 -22.44 2.15 2.36
N GLU A 12 -23.07 2.67 1.32
CA GLU A 12 -23.07 2.01 0.02
C GLU A 12 -21.66 1.98 -0.56
N ASP A 13 -21.35 0.90 -1.27
CA ASP A 13 -20.00 0.69 -1.81
C ASP A 13 -19.60 1.75 -2.84
N SER A 14 -20.56 2.39 -3.49
CA SER A 14 -20.31 3.44 -4.46
C SER A 14 -19.94 4.78 -3.82
N PHE A 15 -20.18 4.95 -2.55
CA PHE A 15 -19.93 6.22 -1.87
C PHE A 15 -18.43 6.41 -1.60
N ARG A 16 -17.93 7.58 -1.95
CA ARG A 16 -16.55 7.96 -1.65
C ARG A 16 -16.42 8.51 -0.23
N PHE A 17 -17.50 9.00 0.32
CA PHE A 17 -17.52 9.58 1.66
C PHE A 17 -18.71 9.02 2.40
N CYS A 18 -18.56 8.88 3.71
CA CYS A 18 -19.66 8.48 4.56
C CYS A 18 -20.67 9.63 4.68
N PRO A 19 -21.95 9.40 4.35
CA PRO A 19 -22.94 10.46 4.47
C PRO A 19 -23.24 10.86 5.92
N HIS A 20 -22.84 10.05 6.89
CA HIS A 20 -23.08 10.36 8.31
C HIS A 20 -21.95 11.16 8.95
N CYS A 21 -20.70 10.81 8.67
CA CYS A 21 -19.54 11.44 9.32
C CYS A 21 -18.60 12.14 8.38
N GLY A 22 -18.77 11.98 7.07
CA GLY A 22 -17.91 12.60 6.07
C GLY A 22 -16.57 11.92 5.84
N ALA A 23 -16.27 10.82 6.54
CA ALA A 23 -15.01 10.12 6.39
C ALA A 23 -14.88 9.51 4.99
N VAL A 24 -13.67 9.54 4.46
CA VAL A 24 -13.36 8.95 3.16
C VAL A 24 -13.56 7.45 3.20
N GLN A 25 -14.26 6.92 2.21
CA GLN A 25 -14.56 5.49 2.11
C GLN A 25 -13.71 4.85 1.03
N ARG A 26 -12.42 4.69 1.32
CA ARG A 26 -11.51 3.99 0.40
C ARG A 26 -11.37 2.54 0.83
N THR A 27 -11.64 1.64 -0.10
CA THR A 27 -11.44 0.20 0.13
C THR A 27 -10.14 -0.29 -0.49
N LYS A 28 -9.53 0.53 -1.35
CA LYS A 28 -8.33 0.14 -2.07
C LYS A 28 -7.51 1.37 -2.41
N ILE A 29 -6.21 1.29 -2.17
CA ILE A 29 -5.26 2.32 -2.57
C ILE A 29 -4.25 1.66 -3.50
N VAL A 30 -4.03 2.25 -4.67
CA VAL A 30 -3.17 1.68 -5.70
C VAL A 30 -2.08 2.67 -6.06
N GLU A 31 -0.86 2.16 -6.20
CA GLU A 31 0.25 2.95 -6.70
C GLU A 31 1.11 2.09 -7.61
N SER A 32 1.67 2.73 -8.64
CA SER A 32 2.49 2.05 -9.61
C SER A 32 3.92 2.54 -9.51
N PHE A 33 4.86 1.62 -9.69
CA PHE A 33 6.29 1.90 -9.59
C PHE A 33 6.94 1.45 -10.90
N ARG A 34 7.67 2.37 -11.49
CA ARG A 34 8.31 2.12 -12.78
C ARG A 34 9.56 1.28 -12.62
N GLY A 35 9.68 0.25 -13.43
CA GLY A 35 10.91 -0.55 -13.46
C GLY A 35 12.05 0.21 -14.10
N ARG A 36 13.28 -0.25 -13.81
CA ARG A 36 14.47 0.30 -14.48
C ARG A 36 14.59 -0.36 -15.86
N ASP A 37 14.61 0.46 -16.89
CA ASP A 37 14.65 -0.02 -18.28
C ASP A 37 15.94 -0.78 -18.60
N ASP A 38 17.04 -0.41 -17.94
CA ASP A 38 18.34 -1.04 -18.17
C ASP A 38 18.51 -2.40 -17.48
N LEU A 39 17.61 -2.73 -16.56
CA LEU A 39 17.65 -4.01 -15.84
C LEU A 39 16.48 -4.92 -16.22
N GLY A 40 15.73 -4.53 -17.22
CA GLY A 40 14.55 -5.25 -17.66
C GLY A 40 13.40 -4.30 -17.84
N ASP A 41 12.36 -4.76 -18.49
CA ASP A 41 11.16 -3.94 -18.66
C ASP A 41 10.08 -4.37 -17.67
N GLY A 42 9.05 -3.53 -17.52
CA GLY A 42 7.94 -3.81 -16.64
C GLY A 42 7.77 -2.75 -15.58
N ALA A 43 6.76 -2.96 -14.76
CA ALA A 43 6.42 -2.08 -13.66
C ALA A 43 5.80 -2.89 -12.54
N LEU A 44 5.83 -2.34 -11.34
CA LEU A 44 5.18 -2.94 -10.18
C LEU A 44 3.95 -2.12 -9.82
N GLN A 45 2.84 -2.77 -9.65
CA GLN A 45 1.65 -2.13 -9.10
C GLN A 45 1.38 -2.71 -7.71
N ALA A 46 1.30 -1.83 -6.73
CA ALA A 46 0.98 -2.21 -5.37
C ALA A 46 -0.43 -1.76 -5.05
N SER A 47 -1.26 -2.67 -4.57
CA SER A 47 -2.64 -2.39 -4.17
C SER A 47 -2.80 -2.74 -2.71
N VAL A 48 -3.26 -1.80 -1.91
CA VAL A 48 -3.52 -2.03 -0.49
C VAL A 48 -5.03 -2.09 -0.31
N TYR A 49 -5.51 -3.24 0.14
CA TYR A 49 -6.94 -3.44 0.39
C TYR A 49 -7.22 -3.15 1.85
N LEU A 50 -8.08 -2.16 2.10
CA LEU A 50 -8.37 -1.67 3.44
C LEU A 50 -9.60 -2.31 4.05
N ALA A 51 -10.39 -3.04 3.25
CA ALA A 51 -11.53 -3.79 3.73
C ALA A 51 -11.13 -5.25 4.00
N THR A 52 -11.86 -5.91 4.88
CA THR A 52 -11.59 -7.31 5.26
C THR A 52 -11.82 -8.25 4.08
N PRO A 53 -10.88 -9.18 3.80
CA PRO A 53 -9.59 -9.35 4.47
C PRO A 53 -8.57 -8.32 4.00
N ARG A 54 -7.95 -7.62 4.94
CA ARG A 54 -6.96 -6.60 4.63
C ARG A 54 -5.69 -7.26 4.14
N HIS A 55 -5.20 -6.82 3.01
CA HIS A 55 -4.01 -7.43 2.41
C HIS A 55 -3.37 -6.47 1.41
N VAL A 56 -2.18 -6.83 0.96
CA VAL A 56 -1.44 -6.10 -0.05
C VAL A 56 -1.29 -7.01 -1.26
N ARG A 57 -1.58 -6.49 -2.43
CA ARG A 57 -1.40 -7.23 -3.67
C ARG A 57 -0.33 -6.55 -4.51
N LEU A 58 0.68 -7.31 -4.89
CA LEU A 58 1.75 -6.83 -5.74
C LEU A 58 1.61 -7.50 -7.10
N SER A 59 1.54 -6.69 -8.14
CA SER A 59 1.39 -7.17 -9.51
C SER A 59 2.57 -6.72 -10.34
N ILE A 60 3.12 -7.63 -11.12
CA ILE A 60 4.16 -7.29 -12.08
C ILE A 60 3.48 -7.07 -13.42
N LEU A 61 3.61 -5.86 -13.95
CA LEU A 61 2.98 -5.47 -15.20
C LEU A 61 4.01 -5.47 -16.32
N ARG A 62 3.60 -6.04 -17.44
CA ARG A 62 4.37 -5.96 -18.67
C ARG A 62 3.39 -5.73 -19.81
N ASP A 63 3.63 -4.71 -20.63
CA ASP A 63 2.72 -4.32 -21.70
C ASP A 63 1.29 -4.10 -21.17
N GLU A 64 1.19 -3.43 -20.04
CA GLU A 64 -0.08 -3.10 -19.38
C GLU A 64 -0.89 -4.31 -18.90
N ARG A 65 -0.27 -5.49 -18.87
CA ARG A 65 -0.91 -6.70 -18.37
C ARG A 65 -0.19 -7.23 -17.15
N ALA A 66 -0.96 -7.74 -16.21
CA ALA A 66 -0.39 -8.39 -15.05
C ALA A 66 0.19 -9.75 -15.47
N GLU A 67 1.51 -9.86 -15.37
CA GLU A 67 2.21 -11.09 -15.70
C GLU A 67 2.32 -12.03 -14.50
N ALA A 68 2.43 -11.46 -13.32
CA ALA A 68 2.51 -12.21 -12.08
C ALA A 68 1.88 -11.39 -10.97
N VAL A 69 1.30 -12.08 -10.01
CA VAL A 69 0.63 -11.45 -8.87
C VAL A 69 0.95 -12.24 -7.62
N VAL A 70 1.22 -11.54 -6.54
CA VAL A 70 1.34 -12.14 -5.22
C VAL A 70 0.55 -11.30 -4.23
N SER A 71 -0.18 -11.97 -3.35
CA SER A 71 -0.91 -11.30 -2.29
C SER A 71 -0.22 -11.58 -0.96
N LEU A 72 0.09 -10.51 -0.24
CA LEU A 72 0.71 -10.61 1.08
C LEU A 72 -0.34 -10.21 2.11
N ASP A 73 -0.32 -10.90 3.26
CA ASP A 73 -1.15 -10.41 4.34
C ASP A 73 -0.60 -9.08 4.88
N GLU A 74 -1.35 -8.46 5.74
CA GLU A 74 -1.00 -7.14 6.29
C GLU A 74 0.36 -7.15 6.98
N ARG A 75 0.66 -8.23 7.69
CA ARG A 75 1.91 -8.41 8.41
C ARG A 75 3.10 -8.50 7.46
N GLU A 76 3.00 -9.32 6.43
CA GLU A 76 4.05 -9.47 5.45
C GLU A 76 4.22 -8.21 4.60
N GLY A 77 3.16 -7.51 4.32
CA GLY A 77 3.23 -6.22 3.65
C GLY A 77 4.03 -5.20 4.45
N ARG A 78 3.77 -5.11 5.74
CA ARG A 78 4.55 -4.23 6.63
C ARG A 78 6.01 -4.66 6.72
N ARG A 79 6.24 -5.95 6.75
CA ARG A 79 7.59 -6.50 6.80
C ARG A 79 8.40 -6.11 5.57
N LEU A 80 7.78 -6.20 4.38
CA LEU A 80 8.41 -5.76 3.14
C LEU A 80 8.74 -4.27 3.20
N ALA A 81 7.80 -3.45 3.63
CA ALA A 81 8.01 -2.01 3.73
C ALA A 81 9.19 -1.68 4.66
N ARG A 82 9.25 -2.31 5.81
CA ARG A 82 10.34 -2.10 6.78
C ARG A 82 11.69 -2.52 6.20
N PHE A 83 11.73 -3.65 5.52
CA PHE A 83 12.95 -4.11 4.87
C PHE A 83 13.46 -3.08 3.87
N LEU A 84 12.61 -2.64 2.97
CA LEU A 84 13.00 -1.67 1.96
C LEU A 84 13.50 -0.36 2.58
N LEU A 85 12.78 0.15 3.57
CA LEU A 85 13.16 1.39 4.25
C LEU A 85 14.47 1.24 5.01
N SER A 86 14.79 0.05 5.50
CA SER A 86 15.98 -0.16 6.31
C SER A 86 17.26 -0.28 5.48
N VAL A 87 17.17 -0.68 4.22
CA VAL A 87 18.36 -0.96 3.39
C VAL A 87 18.56 0.03 2.26
N ILE A 88 17.53 0.67 1.76
CA ILE A 88 17.67 1.66 0.70
C ILE A 88 18.24 2.94 1.28
N PRO A 89 19.39 3.44 0.77
CA PRO A 89 19.97 4.68 1.25
C PRO A 89 18.99 5.84 1.10
N GLY A 90 19.06 6.79 2.02
CA GLY A 90 18.10 7.86 2.09
C GLY A 90 18.11 8.82 0.93
N GLY A 91 16.97 9.34 0.62
CA GLY A 91 16.69 10.45 -0.23
C GLY A 91 15.69 11.32 0.48
N GLU A 92 14.92 12.08 -0.27
CA GLU A 92 13.82 12.86 0.29
C GLU A 92 12.77 11.94 0.88
N ARG A 93 12.24 12.34 2.03
CA ARG A 93 11.23 11.54 2.72
C ARG A 93 10.09 12.41 3.19
N PRO A 94 8.85 11.88 3.10
CA PRO A 94 7.74 12.53 3.75
C PRO A 94 7.95 12.55 5.28
N HIS A 95 7.38 13.55 5.90
CA HIS A 95 7.50 13.81 7.32
C HIS A 95 7.30 12.60 8.23
N GLY A 96 6.25 11.83 8.00
CA GLY A 96 5.94 10.67 8.85
C GLY A 96 6.89 9.51 8.70
N ILE A 97 7.52 9.39 7.55
CA ILE A 97 8.41 8.28 7.25
C ILE A 97 9.80 8.47 7.88
N ALA A 98 10.22 9.70 8.10
CA ALA A 98 11.50 9.97 8.74
C ALA A 98 11.58 9.35 10.14
N ARG A 99 10.52 9.47 10.93
CA ARG A 99 10.46 8.85 12.26
C ARG A 99 10.53 7.34 12.21
N LEU A 100 9.77 6.75 11.31
CA LEU A 100 9.73 5.31 11.15
C LEU A 100 11.11 4.77 10.80
N ARG A 101 11.81 5.48 9.94
CA ARG A 101 13.14 5.06 9.53
C ARG A 101 14.15 5.12 10.66
N GLU A 102 14.12 6.14 11.50
CA GLU A 102 14.99 6.19 12.66
C GLU A 102 14.78 4.98 13.56
N ALA A 103 13.53 4.66 13.84
CA ALA A 103 13.20 3.50 14.65
C ALA A 103 13.71 2.20 14.01
N LEU A 104 13.53 2.05 12.72
CA LEU A 104 13.96 0.86 12.00
C LEU A 104 15.49 0.74 11.93
N THR A 105 16.18 1.84 11.81
CA THR A 105 17.64 1.85 11.81
C THR A 105 18.20 1.37 13.15
N ARG A 106 17.56 1.73 14.24
CA ARG A 106 17.96 1.26 15.58
C ARG A 106 17.72 -0.22 15.77
N VAL A 107 16.60 -0.72 15.24
CA VAL A 107 16.20 -2.12 15.45
C VAL A 107 16.86 -3.05 14.45
N GLY A 108 17.07 -2.59 13.23
CA GLY A 108 17.60 -3.39 12.15
C GLY A 108 19.09 -3.67 12.20
N ARG A 109 19.75 -3.21 13.23
CA ARG A 109 21.17 -3.44 13.46
C ARG A 109 21.38 -4.09 14.82
#